data_de5aa156b4dc8f29a7eab46805aff8d5
#
_entry.id   de5aa156b4dc8f29a7eab46805aff8d5
#
_cell.length_a   1.000
_cell.length_b   1.000
_cell.length_c   1.000
_cell.angle_alpha   90.00
_cell.angle_beta   90.00
_cell.angle_gamma   90.00
#
_symmetry.space_group_name_H-M   'P 1'
#
loop_
_entity.id
_entity.type
_entity.pdbx_description
1 polymer ?
#
loop_
_entity_poly.entity_id
_entity_poly.type
_entity_poly.pdbx_seq_one_letter_code
_entity_poly.pdbx_strand_id
1 'polypeptide(L)'
;MLIHKLLLLLLAGMDGARWPTAQAAGGFHIYVNEHPAGREAFSVTKAEGRITWTGRASLELRSLSITIDSFTLITDAQHRPREAQVRAKVGPLEQEVRATFAEGKARSEITVGGTTTTKEDAVSPDAIVVLSNVPFFLYEVLAQRVDFSRTEPQDVRVYVLPQIELPLTVRVKGRERISFANRMDDLIHLELALVQPTGQTISMEMWVDDARRVIKLVIPGPLFIEVYREGYERPTERTASQEYDAWEVTFPSGEITLAGTLTLPKERAHPLPAVVLIAGSGPHERDQNVAGVKVFAQIAEHLTPQGFAVLRYDKRGVGRSGGRYETATTYDFADDAQAAVRFLRARPEIAPDRIALIGHSEGAIVALLVAARDPSLRALVLMAGPATSGEEVILEQQAYLLRNLPEKDRQERIALQKKILEAAKTDRGWEEIERAFPPEARASLAVARSPWFREFVRLRPLALLERLACPILILQGGKDTQVFPHHAEAFARALEERGKVPYEVKIFPGLNHLFQQAETGDLSEYGKFTKRLDSEFLTTLTEWLQKYLKRR
;
A
#
# COMPACT_ATOMS: atom_id res chain seq x y z
N MET A 1 -18.11 28.58 14.28
CA MET A 1 -17.63 29.49 13.23
C MET A 1 -16.24 30.07 13.49
N LEU A 2 -15.44 29.48 14.40
CA LEU A 2 -14.07 29.93 14.71
C LEU A 2 -13.00 28.89 14.36
N ILE A 3 -13.35 27.65 14.10
CA ILE A 3 -12.40 26.54 13.81
C ILE A 3 -12.08 26.43 12.32
N HIS A 4 -12.91 26.99 11.42
CA HIS A 4 -12.67 26.99 9.96
C HIS A 4 -11.68 28.07 9.48
N LYS A 5 -11.32 29.04 10.33
CA LYS A 5 -10.36 30.11 9.98
C LYS A 5 -8.93 29.83 10.39
N LEU A 6 -8.68 28.82 11.25
CA LEU A 6 -7.31 28.48 11.68
C LEU A 6 -6.60 27.50 10.71
N LEU A 7 -7.35 26.79 9.89
CA LEU A 7 -6.75 25.84 8.91
C LEU A 7 -6.29 26.52 7.60
N LEU A 8 -6.74 27.74 7.33
CA LEU A 8 -6.38 28.53 6.13
C LEU A 8 -5.17 29.47 6.35
N LEU A 9 -4.71 29.65 7.59
CA LEU A 9 -3.58 30.53 7.93
C LEU A 9 -2.24 29.81 8.02
N LEU A 10 -2.20 28.47 7.98
CA LEU A 10 -0.97 27.67 7.96
C LEU A 10 -0.45 27.38 6.53
N LEU A 11 -1.18 27.78 5.50
CA LEU A 11 -0.77 27.66 4.09
C LEU A 11 -0.11 28.92 3.51
N ALA A 12 0.00 30.00 4.27
CA ALA A 12 0.50 31.30 3.79
C ALA A 12 1.91 31.67 4.29
N GLY A 13 2.67 30.75 4.86
CA GLY A 13 3.96 31.04 5.52
C GLY A 13 5.22 30.56 4.81
N MET A 14 5.21 30.29 3.51
CA MET A 14 6.39 29.86 2.76
C MET A 14 6.75 30.75 1.56
N ASP A 15 6.49 32.03 1.62
CA ASP A 15 7.02 33.02 0.69
C ASP A 15 8.24 33.70 1.28
N GLY A 16 9.44 33.46 0.69
CA GLY A 16 10.60 34.24 1.05
C GLY A 16 11.99 33.84 0.52
N ALA A 17 12.15 32.73 -0.18
CA ALA A 17 13.41 32.44 -0.86
C ALA A 17 13.34 32.79 -2.34
N ARG A 18 13.97 33.92 -2.73
CA ARG A 18 14.18 34.25 -4.17
C ARG A 18 15.09 33.18 -4.78
N TRP A 19 14.53 32.41 -5.71
CA TRP A 19 15.28 31.48 -6.52
C TRP A 19 16.12 32.22 -7.55
N PRO A 20 17.34 31.72 -7.89
CA PRO A 20 18.06 32.25 -9.06
C PRO A 20 17.18 32.08 -10.30
N THR A 21 17.37 32.93 -11.30
CA THR A 21 16.63 32.90 -12.57
C THR A 21 16.81 31.53 -13.23
N ALA A 22 15.84 30.62 -12.98
CA ALA A 22 15.85 29.26 -13.49
C ALA A 22 15.46 29.28 -14.97
N GLN A 23 16.18 28.52 -15.80
CA GLN A 23 15.81 28.31 -17.21
C GLN A 23 14.57 27.43 -17.35
N ALA A 24 14.31 26.57 -16.35
CA ALA A 24 13.10 25.78 -16.22
C ALA A 24 12.76 25.61 -14.72
N ALA A 25 11.49 25.64 -14.41
CA ALA A 25 10.98 25.36 -13.07
C ALA A 25 9.75 24.45 -13.16
N GLY A 26 9.48 23.69 -12.10
CA GLY A 26 8.31 22.83 -12.04
C GLY A 26 8.04 22.33 -10.63
N GLY A 27 6.91 21.63 -10.49
CA GLY A 27 6.53 21.00 -9.25
C GLY A 27 5.70 19.76 -9.52
N PHE A 28 5.50 18.98 -8.46
CA PHE A 28 4.64 17.81 -8.48
C PHE A 28 3.72 17.78 -7.26
N HIS A 29 2.52 17.27 -7.48
CA HIS A 29 1.62 16.80 -6.43
C HIS A 29 1.79 15.30 -6.27
N ILE A 30 1.93 14.84 -5.03
CA ILE A 30 2.14 13.44 -4.67
C ILE A 30 0.89 12.93 -3.98
N TYR A 31 0.38 11.80 -4.44
CA TYR A 31 -0.75 11.10 -3.85
C TYR A 31 -0.30 9.71 -3.41
N VAL A 32 -0.72 9.29 -2.22
CA VAL A 32 -0.50 7.94 -1.71
C VAL A 32 -1.86 7.30 -1.44
N ASN A 33 -2.11 6.15 -2.06
CA ASN A 33 -3.42 5.51 -2.03
C ASN A 33 -4.56 6.50 -2.37
N GLU A 34 -4.33 7.32 -3.42
CA GLU A 34 -5.25 8.35 -3.95
C GLU A 34 -5.46 9.59 -3.06
N HIS A 35 -4.89 9.63 -1.85
CA HIS A 35 -4.96 10.78 -0.97
C HIS A 35 -3.77 11.72 -1.18
N PRO A 36 -3.99 13.04 -1.18
CA PRO A 36 -2.90 14.00 -1.21
C PRO A 36 -1.92 13.72 -0.05
N ALA A 37 -0.66 13.50 -0.37
CA ALA A 37 0.36 13.13 0.61
C ALA A 37 1.61 14.02 0.57
N GLY A 38 1.82 14.80 -0.49
CA GLY A 38 3.02 15.62 -0.57
C GLY A 38 3.09 16.52 -1.79
N ARG A 39 4.18 17.28 -1.83
CA ARG A 39 4.49 18.20 -2.94
C ARG A 39 5.99 18.26 -3.17
N GLU A 40 6.35 18.58 -4.40
CA GLU A 40 7.72 18.93 -4.79
C GLU A 40 7.74 20.26 -5.55
N ALA A 41 8.85 20.97 -5.42
CA ALA A 41 9.18 22.10 -6.27
C ALA A 41 10.66 22.00 -6.66
N PHE A 42 10.98 22.23 -7.92
CA PHE A 42 12.34 22.13 -8.44
C PHE A 42 12.62 23.17 -9.52
N SER A 43 13.90 23.40 -9.76
CA SER A 43 14.38 24.23 -10.85
C SER A 43 15.61 23.63 -11.51
N VAL A 44 15.82 23.98 -12.77
CA VAL A 44 16.95 23.53 -13.57
C VAL A 44 17.66 24.74 -14.15
N THR A 45 18.99 24.82 -13.95
CA THR A 45 19.82 25.85 -14.54
C THR A 45 20.93 25.20 -15.39
N LYS A 46 21.24 25.78 -16.53
CA LYS A 46 22.33 25.32 -17.44
C LYS A 46 23.33 26.43 -17.60
N ALA A 47 24.57 26.18 -17.21
CA ALA A 47 25.66 27.13 -17.33
C ALA A 47 27.00 26.40 -17.51
N GLU A 48 27.85 26.86 -18.39
CA GLU A 48 29.24 26.40 -18.57
C GLU A 48 29.39 24.88 -18.73
N GLY A 49 28.47 24.23 -19.46
CA GLY A 49 28.48 22.78 -19.69
C GLY A 49 28.01 21.94 -18.48
N ARG A 50 27.53 22.59 -17.45
CA ARG A 50 26.93 21.95 -16.25
C ARG A 50 25.43 22.16 -16.22
N ILE A 51 24.71 21.19 -15.68
CA ILE A 51 23.27 21.27 -15.42
C ILE A 51 23.08 21.09 -13.93
N THR A 52 22.49 22.08 -13.29
CA THR A 52 22.21 22.06 -11.86
C THR A 52 20.71 21.90 -11.66
N TRP A 53 20.33 20.83 -11.00
CA TRP A 53 18.99 20.51 -10.55
C TRP A 53 18.89 20.85 -9.07
N THR A 54 17.94 21.69 -8.69
CA THR A 54 17.69 22.02 -7.29
C THR A 54 16.23 21.81 -6.97
N GLY A 55 15.94 21.35 -5.77
CA GLY A 55 14.57 21.11 -5.39
C GLY A 55 14.38 20.94 -3.88
N ARG A 56 13.10 20.89 -3.50
CA ARG A 56 12.62 20.56 -2.17
C ARG A 56 11.37 19.69 -2.31
N ALA A 57 11.10 18.86 -1.30
CA ALA A 57 9.94 17.98 -1.31
C ALA A 57 9.41 17.78 0.10
N SER A 58 8.14 17.48 0.21
CA SER A 58 7.53 16.97 1.44
C SER A 58 6.65 15.78 1.12
N LEU A 59 6.68 14.77 1.99
CA LEU A 59 5.83 13.60 1.93
C LEU A 59 5.37 13.26 3.35
N GLU A 60 4.07 13.35 3.58
CA GLU A 60 3.42 13.01 4.84
C GLU A 60 2.74 11.65 4.70
N LEU A 61 3.32 10.64 5.32
CA LEU A 61 2.72 9.34 5.54
C LEU A 61 2.23 9.27 6.98
N ARG A 62 1.21 8.49 7.28
CA ARG A 62 0.58 8.45 8.62
C ARG A 62 1.54 8.23 9.78
N SER A 63 2.60 7.46 9.57
CA SER A 63 3.61 7.13 10.59
C SER A 63 4.99 7.75 10.32
N LEU A 64 5.13 8.48 9.21
CA LEU A 64 6.42 9.00 8.78
C LEU A 64 6.24 10.29 7.97
N SER A 65 6.87 11.37 8.43
CA SER A 65 7.04 12.60 7.68
C SER A 65 8.44 12.65 7.08
N ILE A 66 8.53 12.95 5.79
CA ILE A 66 9.79 13.14 5.08
C ILE A 66 9.78 14.54 4.48
N THR A 67 10.76 15.34 4.86
CA THR A 67 10.96 16.67 4.28
C THR A 67 12.37 16.74 3.68
N ILE A 68 12.46 17.09 2.42
CA ILE A 68 13.71 17.47 1.75
C ILE A 68 13.76 19.00 1.77
N ASP A 69 14.52 19.55 2.72
CA ASP A 69 14.70 21.00 2.86
C ASP A 69 15.43 21.58 1.67
N SER A 70 16.43 20.86 1.16
CA SER A 70 17.14 21.18 -0.08
C SER A 70 17.76 19.94 -0.71
N PHE A 71 17.65 19.86 -2.01
CA PHE A 71 18.38 18.89 -2.83
C PHE A 71 19.07 19.64 -3.98
N THR A 72 20.33 19.32 -4.22
CA THR A 72 21.09 19.82 -5.37
C THR A 72 21.78 18.65 -6.04
N LEU A 73 21.61 18.51 -7.36
CA LEU A 73 22.34 17.57 -8.20
C LEU A 73 23.01 18.37 -9.33
N ILE A 74 24.32 18.25 -9.45
CA ILE A 74 25.10 18.83 -10.55
C ILE A 74 25.48 17.69 -11.49
N THR A 75 25.13 17.84 -12.76
CA THR A 75 25.49 16.92 -13.83
C THR A 75 26.29 17.64 -14.91
N ASP A 76 26.98 16.90 -15.76
CA ASP A 76 27.53 17.44 -17.02
C ASP A 76 26.42 17.61 -18.09
N ALA A 77 26.79 18.07 -19.26
CA ALA A 77 25.87 18.29 -20.37
C ALA A 77 25.21 17.01 -20.91
N GLN A 78 25.73 15.82 -20.58
CA GLN A 78 25.18 14.51 -20.88
C GLN A 78 24.39 13.94 -19.73
N HIS A 79 24.05 14.75 -18.72
CA HIS A 79 23.32 14.38 -17.51
C HIS A 79 24.03 13.31 -16.65
N ARG A 80 25.36 13.16 -16.72
CA ARG A 80 26.15 12.29 -15.85
C ARG A 80 26.41 13.00 -14.52
N PRO A 81 26.25 12.35 -13.37
CA PRO A 81 26.38 12.98 -12.06
C PRO A 81 27.82 13.44 -11.79
N ARG A 82 27.96 14.57 -11.11
CA ARG A 82 29.23 15.12 -10.63
C ARG A 82 29.22 15.37 -9.14
N GLU A 83 28.17 15.99 -8.66
CA GLU A 83 27.98 16.30 -7.24
C GLU A 83 26.51 16.15 -6.88
N ALA A 84 26.24 15.70 -5.64
CA ALA A 84 24.90 15.72 -5.08
C ALA A 84 24.97 16.18 -3.61
N GLN A 85 23.99 16.98 -3.20
CA GLN A 85 23.81 17.36 -1.81
C GLN A 85 22.33 17.29 -1.48
N VAL A 86 22.01 16.68 -0.33
CA VAL A 86 20.65 16.63 0.22
C VAL A 86 20.66 16.96 1.69
N ARG A 87 19.70 17.80 2.12
CA ARG A 87 19.32 18.00 3.52
C ARG A 87 17.88 17.55 3.69
N ALA A 88 17.67 16.64 4.61
CA ALA A 88 16.38 16.01 4.82
C ALA A 88 16.07 15.84 6.30
N LYS A 89 14.77 15.76 6.59
CA LYS A 89 14.23 15.31 7.87
C LYS A 89 13.38 14.08 7.63
N VAL A 90 13.64 13.02 8.37
CA VAL A 90 12.85 11.79 8.34
C VAL A 90 12.33 11.54 9.75
N GLY A 91 11.06 11.87 9.98
CA GLY A 91 10.51 11.99 11.31
C GLY A 91 11.30 13.04 12.13
N PRO A 92 11.82 12.71 13.32
CA PRO A 92 12.62 13.62 14.14
C PRO A 92 14.10 13.70 13.73
N LEU A 93 14.57 12.90 12.76
CA LEU A 93 15.99 12.77 12.42
C LEU A 93 16.37 13.72 11.28
N GLU A 94 17.31 14.62 11.55
CA GLU A 94 17.94 15.44 10.52
C GLU A 94 19.10 14.67 9.87
N GLN A 95 19.15 14.74 8.53
CA GLN A 95 20.17 14.08 7.74
C GLN A 95 20.72 15.03 6.68
N GLU A 96 22.05 15.01 6.51
CA GLU A 96 22.71 15.66 5.38
C GLU A 96 23.59 14.63 4.67
N VAL A 97 23.51 14.59 3.35
CA VAL A 97 24.37 13.78 2.49
C VAL A 97 25.03 14.69 1.49
N ARG A 98 26.35 14.59 1.35
CA ARG A 98 27.14 15.21 0.28
C ARG A 98 27.87 14.12 -0.45
N ALA A 99 27.76 14.08 -1.77
CA ALA A 99 28.42 13.07 -2.59
C ALA A 99 29.12 13.69 -3.79
N THR A 100 30.28 13.16 -4.12
CA THR A 100 31.03 13.47 -5.34
C THR A 100 31.18 12.20 -6.18
N PHE A 101 31.09 12.36 -7.50
CA PHE A 101 31.13 11.27 -8.47
C PHE A 101 32.34 11.42 -9.38
N ALA A 102 33.29 10.53 -9.23
CA ALA A 102 34.50 10.49 -10.04
C ALA A 102 35.06 9.06 -10.13
N GLU A 103 35.75 8.75 -11.22
CA GLU A 103 36.53 7.51 -11.40
C GLU A 103 35.70 6.22 -11.13
N GLY A 104 34.41 6.23 -11.48
CA GLY A 104 33.52 5.07 -11.25
C GLY A 104 33.11 4.87 -9.80
N LYS A 105 33.20 5.91 -8.97
CA LYS A 105 32.88 5.88 -7.54
C LYS A 105 32.02 7.07 -7.14
N ALA A 106 31.17 6.84 -6.13
CA ALA A 106 30.52 7.87 -5.34
C ALA A 106 31.15 7.91 -3.95
N ARG A 107 31.71 9.06 -3.57
CA ARG A 107 32.21 9.32 -2.22
C ARG A 107 31.21 10.17 -1.49
N SER A 108 30.62 9.63 -0.45
CA SER A 108 29.55 10.27 0.31
C SER A 108 29.98 10.57 1.74
N GLU A 109 29.71 11.80 2.20
CA GLU A 109 29.72 12.21 3.61
C GLU A 109 28.26 12.23 4.08
N ILE A 110 27.95 11.46 5.12
CA ILE A 110 26.60 11.28 5.63
C ILE A 110 26.59 11.75 7.08
N THR A 111 25.81 12.78 7.37
CA THR A 111 25.63 13.31 8.72
C THR A 111 24.20 12.99 9.19
N VAL A 112 24.06 12.31 10.33
CA VAL A 112 22.80 11.99 10.96
C VAL A 112 22.91 12.34 12.44
N GLY A 113 22.02 13.20 12.94
CA GLY A 113 22.03 13.58 14.36
C GLY A 113 23.36 14.17 14.84
N GLY A 114 24.09 14.86 13.96
CA GLY A 114 25.39 15.48 14.28
C GLY A 114 26.60 14.54 14.13
N THR A 115 26.41 13.26 13.84
CA THR A 115 27.49 12.31 13.58
C THR A 115 27.72 12.16 12.10
N THR A 116 28.96 12.37 11.64
CA THR A 116 29.34 12.24 10.23
C THR A 116 30.09 10.94 10.00
N THR A 117 29.68 10.21 8.99
CA THR A 117 30.35 9.01 8.46
C THR A 117 30.68 9.21 6.99
N THR A 118 31.69 8.50 6.50
CA THR A 118 32.06 8.50 5.09
C THR A 118 31.81 7.13 4.48
N LYS A 119 31.36 7.11 3.21
CA LYS A 119 31.12 5.89 2.45
C LYS A 119 31.64 6.05 1.03
N GLU A 120 32.16 4.97 0.46
CA GLU A 120 32.53 4.90 -0.94
C GLU A 120 31.79 3.73 -1.60
N ASP A 121 31.05 4.01 -2.67
CA ASP A 121 30.33 3.02 -3.47
C ASP A 121 30.88 2.99 -4.90
N ALA A 122 30.94 1.80 -5.51
CA ALA A 122 31.16 1.68 -6.94
C ALA A 122 29.91 2.15 -7.69
N VAL A 123 30.05 3.09 -8.60
CA VAL A 123 28.93 3.70 -9.34
C VAL A 123 29.34 3.91 -10.79
N SER A 124 28.51 3.45 -11.71
CA SER A 124 28.72 3.67 -13.15
C SER A 124 28.78 5.16 -13.47
N PRO A 125 29.72 5.60 -14.34
CA PRO A 125 29.88 7.02 -14.66
C PRO A 125 28.63 7.69 -15.23
N ASP A 126 27.72 6.89 -15.76
CA ASP A 126 26.46 7.30 -16.36
C ASP A 126 25.24 6.93 -15.52
N ALA A 127 25.40 6.56 -14.25
CA ALA A 127 24.26 6.27 -13.38
C ALA A 127 23.35 7.48 -13.19
N ILE A 128 22.05 7.23 -13.13
CA ILE A 128 21.06 8.24 -12.73
C ILE A 128 20.98 8.25 -11.20
N VAL A 129 21.13 9.41 -10.60
CA VAL A 129 21.01 9.56 -9.13
C VAL A 129 19.53 9.72 -8.77
N VAL A 130 19.08 8.92 -7.81
CA VAL A 130 17.76 9.02 -7.20
C VAL A 130 17.86 8.91 -5.68
N LEU A 131 16.78 9.21 -4.96
CA LEU A 131 16.62 8.88 -3.55
C LEU A 131 15.59 7.75 -3.40
N SER A 132 15.60 7.08 -2.27
CA SER A 132 14.72 5.93 -2.01
C SER A 132 13.23 6.29 -1.92
N ASN A 133 12.88 7.57 -1.68
CA ASN A 133 11.50 8.02 -1.48
C ASN A 133 11.18 9.22 -2.37
N VAL A 134 11.55 10.41 -1.95
CA VAL A 134 11.40 11.70 -2.65
C VAL A 134 12.78 12.33 -2.83
N PRO A 135 13.04 13.19 -3.82
CA PRO A 135 12.12 13.79 -4.78
C PRO A 135 11.98 13.01 -6.10
N PHE A 136 10.82 13.09 -6.71
CA PHE A 136 10.50 12.44 -7.99
C PHE A 136 10.98 13.23 -9.21
N PHE A 137 11.30 14.51 -9.08
CA PHE A 137 11.85 15.29 -10.20
C PHE A 137 13.16 14.71 -10.77
N LEU A 138 13.85 13.85 -10.00
CA LEU A 138 15.02 13.14 -10.48
C LEU A 138 14.73 12.19 -11.65
N TYR A 139 13.48 11.75 -11.81
CA TYR A 139 13.04 10.99 -12.97
C TYR A 139 13.02 11.83 -14.26
N GLU A 140 13.06 13.17 -14.18
CA GLU A 140 13.29 14.01 -15.36
C GLU A 140 14.71 13.83 -15.91
N VAL A 141 15.70 13.59 -15.04
CA VAL A 141 17.06 13.28 -15.49
C VAL A 141 17.06 11.97 -16.30
N LEU A 142 16.30 10.98 -15.87
CA LEU A 142 16.10 9.73 -16.62
C LEU A 142 15.44 10.00 -17.98
N ALA A 143 14.36 10.78 -18.02
CA ALA A 143 13.64 11.11 -19.25
C ALA A 143 14.51 11.84 -20.28
N GLN A 144 15.51 12.62 -19.84
CA GLN A 144 16.47 13.29 -20.75
C GLN A 144 17.40 12.29 -21.46
N ARG A 145 17.59 11.08 -20.90
CA ARG A 145 18.57 10.10 -21.39
C ARG A 145 17.98 8.94 -22.14
N VAL A 146 16.69 8.66 -21.99
CA VAL A 146 15.97 7.59 -22.69
C VAL A 146 15.82 7.94 -24.18
N ASP A 147 16.13 7.01 -25.06
CA ASP A 147 15.85 7.14 -26.50
C ASP A 147 14.40 6.72 -26.78
N PHE A 148 13.52 7.68 -27.02
CA PHE A 148 12.09 7.43 -27.26
C PHE A 148 11.80 6.81 -28.64
N SER A 149 12.77 6.75 -29.54
CA SER A 149 12.63 6.08 -30.84
C SER A 149 12.85 4.57 -30.77
N ARG A 150 13.47 4.06 -29.67
CA ARG A 150 13.73 2.63 -29.46
C ARG A 150 12.57 1.96 -28.77
N THR A 151 12.03 0.91 -29.39
CA THR A 151 11.01 0.03 -28.80
C THR A 151 11.62 -1.09 -27.96
N GLU A 152 12.88 -1.46 -28.22
CA GLU A 152 13.63 -2.44 -27.45
C GLU A 152 13.94 -1.92 -26.03
N PRO A 153 13.95 -2.79 -25.01
CA PRO A 153 14.33 -2.39 -23.67
C PRO A 153 15.69 -1.71 -23.60
N GLN A 154 15.80 -0.66 -22.82
CA GLN A 154 17.02 0.10 -22.59
C GLN A 154 17.48 -0.09 -21.15
N ASP A 155 18.69 -0.58 -20.97
CA ASP A 155 19.26 -0.76 -19.63
C ASP A 155 19.92 0.53 -19.15
N VAL A 156 19.55 0.95 -17.96
CA VAL A 156 20.05 2.15 -17.29
C VAL A 156 20.53 1.74 -15.89
N ARG A 157 21.56 2.40 -15.40
CA ARG A 157 22.00 2.26 -14.00
C ARG A 157 21.43 3.38 -13.16
N VAL A 158 20.89 3.02 -12.01
CA VAL A 158 20.32 3.97 -11.05
C VAL A 158 21.08 3.85 -9.74
N TYR A 159 21.68 4.94 -9.28
CA TYR A 159 22.31 4.98 -7.96
C TYR A 159 21.36 5.57 -6.94
N VAL A 160 20.91 4.74 -6.01
CA VAL A 160 20.11 5.16 -4.86
C VAL A 160 21.04 5.76 -3.82
N LEU A 161 21.11 7.08 -3.76
CA LEU A 161 22.04 7.83 -2.90
C LEU A 161 21.62 7.75 -1.42
N PRO A 162 22.51 7.52 -0.47
CA PRO A 162 23.91 7.05 -0.58
C PRO A 162 24.05 5.54 -0.36
N GLN A 163 23.29 4.71 -1.04
CA GLN A 163 23.12 3.30 -0.71
C GLN A 163 23.75 2.33 -1.71
N ILE A 164 23.22 2.26 -2.93
CA ILE A 164 23.52 1.18 -3.88
C ILE A 164 23.17 1.57 -5.31
N GLU A 165 23.93 1.03 -6.27
CA GLU A 165 23.57 1.07 -7.68
C GLU A 165 22.72 -0.14 -8.05
N LEU A 166 21.63 0.11 -8.77
CA LEU A 166 20.66 -0.90 -9.20
C LEU A 166 20.45 -0.86 -10.71
N PRO A 167 20.19 -2.02 -11.34
CA PRO A 167 19.77 -2.07 -12.73
C PRO A 167 18.31 -1.62 -12.88
N LEU A 168 18.06 -0.75 -13.84
CA LEU A 168 16.75 -0.29 -14.28
C LEU A 168 16.60 -0.57 -15.77
N THR A 169 15.55 -1.29 -16.15
CA THR A 169 15.18 -1.45 -17.56
C THR A 169 14.05 -0.49 -17.90
N VAL A 170 14.20 0.25 -18.98
CA VAL A 170 13.20 1.19 -19.51
C VAL A 170 12.68 0.68 -20.84
N ARG A 171 11.36 0.56 -20.97
CA ARG A 171 10.69 0.20 -22.23
C ARG A 171 9.76 1.32 -22.67
N VAL A 172 9.90 1.76 -23.91
CA VAL A 172 8.97 2.69 -24.55
C VAL A 172 7.76 1.94 -25.06
N LYS A 173 6.58 2.20 -24.50
CA LYS A 173 5.31 1.56 -24.85
C LYS A 173 4.60 2.22 -26.03
N GLY A 174 5.05 3.43 -26.39
CA GLY A 174 4.46 4.25 -27.43
C GLY A 174 3.73 5.46 -26.88
N ARG A 175 2.85 6.05 -27.68
CA ARG A 175 2.04 7.20 -27.24
C ARG A 175 0.70 6.72 -26.68
N GLU A 176 0.26 7.39 -25.64
CA GLU A 176 -0.99 7.12 -24.97
C GLU A 176 -1.73 8.43 -24.66
N ARG A 177 -3.03 8.44 -24.94
CA ARG A 177 -3.87 9.58 -24.65
C ARG A 177 -4.40 9.50 -23.22
N ILE A 178 -3.87 10.37 -22.35
CA ILE A 178 -4.17 10.39 -20.92
C ILE A 178 -5.18 11.50 -20.62
N SER A 179 -6.23 11.12 -19.89
CA SER A 179 -7.23 12.05 -19.36
C SER A 179 -6.84 12.48 -17.93
N PHE A 180 -6.77 13.78 -17.71
CA PHE A 180 -6.66 14.43 -16.40
C PHE A 180 -8.00 15.10 -16.08
N ALA A 181 -8.22 15.50 -14.82
CA ALA A 181 -9.49 16.17 -14.45
C ALA A 181 -9.71 17.48 -15.22
N ASN A 182 -8.64 18.18 -15.54
CA ASN A 182 -8.65 19.50 -16.18
C ASN A 182 -8.24 19.51 -17.66
N ARG A 183 -7.72 18.38 -18.20
CA ARG A 183 -7.24 18.32 -19.59
C ARG A 183 -7.04 16.90 -20.09
N MET A 184 -6.74 16.77 -21.37
CA MET A 184 -6.37 15.52 -22.02
C MET A 184 -5.13 15.76 -22.88
N ASP A 185 -4.09 14.94 -22.71
CA ASP A 185 -2.83 15.06 -23.46
C ASP A 185 -2.43 13.72 -24.05
N ASP A 186 -1.69 13.78 -25.16
CA ASP A 186 -1.07 12.64 -25.84
C ASP A 186 0.40 12.56 -25.41
N LEU A 187 0.73 11.58 -24.56
CA LEU A 187 2.00 11.46 -23.86
C LEU A 187 2.75 10.20 -24.28
N ILE A 188 4.07 10.22 -24.19
CA ILE A 188 4.91 9.04 -24.36
C ILE A 188 4.86 8.20 -23.08
N HIS A 189 4.45 6.96 -23.19
CA HIS A 189 4.34 6.02 -22.08
C HIS A 189 5.61 5.17 -21.95
N LEU A 190 6.18 5.13 -20.76
CA LEU A 190 7.38 4.38 -20.41
C LEU A 190 7.06 3.40 -19.28
N GLU A 191 7.44 2.16 -19.45
CA GLU A 191 7.48 1.14 -18.40
C GLU A 191 8.91 1.08 -17.83
N LEU A 192 9.03 1.14 -16.52
CA LEU A 192 10.29 1.13 -15.77
C LEU A 192 10.31 -0.12 -14.88
N ALA A 193 11.38 -0.91 -14.93
CA ALA A 193 11.55 -2.12 -14.12
C ALA A 193 12.86 -2.03 -13.33
N LEU A 194 12.77 -1.71 -12.03
CA LEU A 194 13.91 -1.60 -11.12
C LEU A 194 14.10 -2.92 -10.36
N VAL A 195 15.26 -3.55 -10.56
CA VAL A 195 15.59 -4.83 -9.89
C VAL A 195 16.28 -4.54 -8.56
N GLN A 196 15.67 -5.00 -7.47
CA GLN A 196 16.21 -4.87 -6.11
C GLN A 196 17.26 -5.95 -5.80
N PRO A 197 18.11 -5.76 -4.77
CA PRO A 197 19.09 -6.77 -4.34
C PRO A 197 18.49 -8.11 -3.89
N THR A 198 17.19 -8.11 -3.59
CA THR A 198 16.42 -9.33 -3.27
C THR A 198 16.01 -10.13 -4.49
N GLY A 199 16.28 -9.63 -5.71
CA GLY A 199 15.76 -10.16 -6.97
C GLY A 199 14.32 -9.74 -7.28
N GLN A 200 13.67 -9.02 -6.39
CA GLN A 200 12.33 -8.48 -6.62
C GLN A 200 12.41 -7.29 -7.58
N THR A 201 11.47 -7.22 -8.54
CA THR A 201 11.36 -6.10 -9.48
C THR A 201 10.26 -5.14 -9.04
N ILE A 202 10.59 -3.85 -8.94
CA ILE A 202 9.60 -2.77 -8.80
C ILE A 202 9.30 -2.27 -10.21
N SER A 203 8.07 -2.46 -10.66
CA SER A 203 7.59 -1.87 -11.91
C SER A 203 6.98 -0.51 -11.64
N MET A 204 7.24 0.45 -12.52
CA MET A 204 6.71 1.80 -12.46
C MET A 204 6.24 2.20 -13.86
N GLU A 205 5.24 3.06 -13.94
CA GLU A 205 4.74 3.62 -15.19
C GLU A 205 4.98 5.13 -15.21
N MET A 206 5.55 5.64 -16.29
CA MET A 206 5.88 7.05 -16.42
C MET A 206 5.39 7.61 -17.76
N TRP A 207 4.74 8.76 -17.72
CA TRP A 207 4.29 9.47 -18.91
C TRP A 207 5.04 10.80 -19.03
N VAL A 208 5.60 11.03 -20.20
CA VAL A 208 6.39 12.22 -20.50
C VAL A 208 5.84 12.93 -21.74
N ASP A 209 6.02 14.24 -21.80
CA ASP A 209 5.67 15.04 -22.99
C ASP A 209 6.83 15.11 -24.02
N ASP A 210 6.58 15.76 -25.15
CA ASP A 210 7.58 15.93 -26.20
C ASP A 210 8.80 16.75 -25.78
N ALA A 211 8.69 17.57 -24.72
CA ALA A 211 9.80 18.30 -24.12
C ALA A 211 10.57 17.45 -23.08
N ARG A 212 10.29 16.15 -22.99
CA ARG A 212 10.88 15.20 -22.04
C ARG A 212 10.61 15.54 -20.57
N ARG A 213 9.52 16.26 -20.28
CA ARG A 213 9.09 16.55 -18.92
C ARG A 213 8.21 15.41 -18.41
N VAL A 214 8.48 14.96 -17.20
CA VAL A 214 7.61 13.98 -16.52
C VAL A 214 6.27 14.65 -16.21
N ILE A 215 5.20 14.08 -16.70
CA ILE A 215 3.82 14.57 -16.48
C ILE A 215 3.12 13.75 -15.41
N LYS A 216 3.30 12.43 -15.47
CA LYS A 216 2.72 11.48 -14.51
C LYS A 216 3.70 10.36 -14.24
N LEU A 217 3.80 9.94 -12.98
CA LEU A 217 4.52 8.74 -12.56
C LEU A 217 3.60 7.93 -11.65
N VAL A 218 3.57 6.62 -11.84
CA VAL A 218 2.83 5.68 -10.99
C VAL A 218 3.80 4.63 -10.49
N ILE A 219 3.85 4.44 -9.18
CA ILE A 219 4.64 3.41 -8.52
C ILE A 219 3.65 2.47 -7.83
N PRO A 220 3.34 1.31 -8.44
CA PRO A 220 2.50 0.31 -7.81
C PRO A 220 3.22 -0.31 -6.60
N GLY A 221 2.45 -0.71 -5.62
CA GLY A 221 2.98 -1.35 -4.42
C GLY A 221 2.02 -1.19 -3.24
N PRO A 222 2.41 -1.63 -2.04
CA PRO A 222 1.58 -1.46 -0.84
C PRO A 222 1.21 0.00 -0.55
N LEU A 223 2.10 0.92 -0.88
CA LEU A 223 1.85 2.37 -0.96
C LEU A 223 1.73 2.71 -2.45
N PHE A 224 0.53 2.66 -2.99
CA PHE A 224 0.28 3.08 -4.37
C PHE A 224 0.55 4.59 -4.48
N ILE A 225 1.64 4.95 -5.18
CA ILE A 225 2.06 6.35 -5.32
C ILE A 225 1.73 6.84 -6.72
N GLU A 226 1.04 7.95 -6.80
CA GLU A 226 0.80 8.69 -8.03
C GLU A 226 1.42 10.08 -7.89
N VAL A 227 2.16 10.50 -8.90
CA VAL A 227 2.81 11.81 -8.98
C VAL A 227 2.29 12.51 -10.22
N TYR A 228 1.79 13.71 -10.06
CA TYR A 228 1.27 14.54 -11.16
C TYR A 228 2.01 15.87 -11.20
N ARG A 229 2.47 16.25 -12.39
CA ARG A 229 3.08 17.56 -12.59
C ARG A 229 2.09 18.69 -12.28
N GLU A 230 2.55 19.77 -11.69
CA GLU A 230 1.72 20.99 -11.51
C GLU A 230 1.08 21.43 -12.83
N GLY A 231 -0.22 21.75 -12.76
CA GLY A 231 -1.05 22.03 -13.94
C GLY A 231 -1.73 20.80 -14.55
N TYR A 232 -1.48 19.60 -14.00
CA TYR A 232 -2.17 18.36 -14.35
C TYR A 232 -2.90 17.82 -13.13
N GLU A 233 -4.22 17.83 -13.19
CA GLU A 233 -5.04 17.42 -12.05
C GLU A 233 -5.37 15.93 -12.14
N ARG A 234 -5.20 15.23 -11.02
CA ARG A 234 -5.59 13.84 -10.90
C ARG A 234 -7.06 13.66 -11.27
N PRO A 235 -7.41 12.71 -12.17
CA PRO A 235 -8.80 12.42 -12.47
C PRO A 235 -9.54 12.05 -11.18
N THR A 236 -10.63 12.77 -10.90
CA THR A 236 -11.59 12.31 -9.89
C THR A 236 -12.41 11.22 -10.55
N GLU A 237 -12.45 10.02 -9.94
CA GLU A 237 -13.38 8.99 -10.41
C GLU A 237 -14.80 9.60 -10.39
N ARG A 238 -15.38 9.80 -11.56
CA ARG A 238 -16.82 10.00 -11.66
C ARG A 238 -17.44 8.68 -11.20
N THR A 239 -18.02 8.68 -10.02
CA THR A 239 -18.97 7.63 -9.65
C THR A 239 -19.99 7.55 -10.76
N ALA A 240 -19.98 6.44 -11.52
CA ALA A 240 -21.06 6.12 -12.44
C ALA A 240 -22.37 6.24 -11.67
N SER A 241 -23.47 6.58 -12.35
CA SER A 241 -24.81 6.75 -11.75
C SER A 241 -25.10 5.54 -10.86
N GLN A 242 -24.94 5.72 -9.54
CA GLN A 242 -25.03 4.63 -8.59
C GLN A 242 -26.48 4.17 -8.52
N GLU A 243 -26.72 2.90 -8.78
CA GLU A 243 -28.02 2.25 -8.58
C GLU A 243 -28.36 2.08 -7.10
N TYR A 244 -27.58 2.71 -6.20
CA TYR A 244 -27.70 2.59 -4.76
C TYR A 244 -27.42 3.94 -4.06
N ASP A 245 -27.91 4.08 -2.84
CA ASP A 245 -27.59 5.16 -1.93
C ASP A 245 -26.31 4.86 -1.17
N ALA A 246 -25.44 5.83 -0.99
CA ALA A 246 -24.23 5.73 -0.16
C ALA A 246 -24.28 6.76 0.96
N TRP A 247 -24.40 6.30 2.19
CA TRP A 247 -24.54 7.12 3.38
C TRP A 247 -23.23 7.14 4.18
N GLU A 248 -22.67 8.31 4.41
CA GLU A 248 -21.62 8.48 5.39
C GLU A 248 -22.19 8.25 6.78
N VAL A 249 -21.59 7.32 7.53
CA VAL A 249 -22.05 6.93 8.84
C VAL A 249 -20.93 6.97 9.86
N THR A 250 -21.31 7.15 11.12
CA THR A 250 -20.40 7.00 12.26
C THR A 250 -21.05 6.14 13.32
N PHE A 251 -20.27 5.38 14.06
CA PHE A 251 -20.75 4.53 15.14
C PHE A 251 -19.70 4.36 16.25
N PRO A 252 -20.14 4.19 17.51
CA PRO A 252 -19.22 4.04 18.63
C PRO A 252 -18.59 2.65 18.69
N SER A 253 -17.28 2.60 19.02
CA SER A 253 -16.56 1.38 19.40
C SER A 253 -15.76 1.66 20.67
N GLY A 254 -16.34 1.30 21.83
CA GLY A 254 -15.80 1.73 23.13
C GLY A 254 -15.78 3.26 23.23
N GLU A 255 -14.61 3.80 23.52
CA GLU A 255 -14.39 5.26 23.69
C GLU A 255 -14.13 6.00 22.36
N ILE A 256 -14.00 5.27 21.25
CA ILE A 256 -13.74 5.89 19.94
C ILE A 256 -14.97 5.87 19.05
N THR A 257 -14.98 6.76 18.05
CA THR A 257 -15.99 6.78 16.99
C THR A 257 -15.35 6.31 15.70
N LEU A 258 -15.95 5.31 15.06
CA LEU A 258 -15.57 4.83 13.74
C LEU A 258 -16.40 5.52 12.66
N ALA A 259 -15.79 5.76 11.52
CA ALA A 259 -16.43 6.33 10.34
C ALA A 259 -16.48 5.30 9.21
N GLY A 260 -17.57 5.29 8.47
CA GLY A 260 -17.77 4.34 7.39
C GLY A 260 -18.74 4.84 6.33
N THR A 261 -18.97 4.01 5.34
CA THR A 261 -20.00 4.20 4.32
C THR A 261 -20.94 2.99 4.34
N LEU A 262 -22.21 3.24 4.51
CA LEU A 262 -23.28 2.26 4.37
C LEU A 262 -23.94 2.44 3.00
N THR A 263 -23.85 1.44 2.13
CA THR A 263 -24.55 1.44 0.85
C THR A 263 -25.85 0.65 0.95
N LEU A 264 -26.92 1.16 0.34
CA LEU A 264 -28.25 0.62 0.37
C LEU A 264 -28.86 0.61 -1.03
N PRO A 265 -29.52 -0.46 -1.49
CA PRO A 265 -30.24 -0.44 -2.77
C PRO A 265 -31.25 0.70 -2.83
N LYS A 266 -31.43 1.34 -3.98
CA LYS A 266 -32.48 2.37 -4.16
C LYS A 266 -33.87 1.78 -4.05
N GLU A 267 -34.10 0.66 -4.75
CA GLU A 267 -35.31 -0.14 -4.60
C GLU A 267 -35.14 -1.16 -3.50
N ARG A 268 -35.82 -1.01 -2.41
CA ARG A 268 -35.63 -1.85 -1.22
C ARG A 268 -36.93 -2.36 -0.63
N ALA A 269 -37.00 -3.70 -0.53
CA ALA A 269 -37.97 -4.33 0.37
C ALA A 269 -37.30 -4.42 1.75
N HIS A 270 -37.84 -3.70 2.73
CA HIS A 270 -37.34 -3.71 4.11
C HIS A 270 -37.89 -4.90 4.92
N PRO A 271 -37.09 -5.40 5.89
CA PRO A 271 -35.69 -5.10 6.22
C PRO A 271 -34.69 -5.86 5.34
N LEU A 272 -33.54 -5.24 5.07
CA LEU A 272 -32.49 -5.76 4.19
C LEU A 272 -31.53 -6.72 4.90
N PRO A 273 -31.05 -7.77 4.25
CA PRO A 273 -29.84 -8.47 4.68
C PRO A 273 -28.62 -7.54 4.57
N ALA A 274 -27.66 -7.69 5.49
CA ALA A 274 -26.52 -6.80 5.54
C ALA A 274 -25.18 -7.55 5.60
N VAL A 275 -24.13 -6.87 5.14
CA VAL A 275 -22.76 -7.35 5.14
C VAL A 275 -21.85 -6.30 5.76
N VAL A 276 -20.92 -6.72 6.63
CA VAL A 276 -19.81 -5.90 7.12
C VAL A 276 -18.53 -6.36 6.44
N LEU A 277 -17.81 -5.45 5.80
CA LEU A 277 -16.51 -5.72 5.19
C LEU A 277 -15.38 -5.38 6.18
N ILE A 278 -14.47 -6.32 6.42
CA ILE A 278 -13.40 -6.23 7.42
C ILE A 278 -12.04 -6.33 6.73
N ALA A 279 -11.30 -5.23 6.78
CA ALA A 279 -10.02 -5.09 6.05
C ALA A 279 -8.88 -5.92 6.65
N GLY A 280 -7.93 -6.27 5.78
CA GLY A 280 -6.70 -6.99 6.12
C GLY A 280 -5.70 -6.20 6.94
N SER A 281 -4.47 -6.72 7.05
CA SER A 281 -3.36 -6.07 7.76
C SER A 281 -3.01 -4.72 7.13
N GLY A 282 -2.65 -3.77 7.96
CA GLY A 282 -2.32 -2.41 7.53
C GLY A 282 -3.38 -1.38 7.90
N PRO A 283 -3.03 -0.08 7.81
CA PRO A 283 -3.90 1.04 8.13
C PRO A 283 -4.86 1.34 6.96
N HIS A 284 -5.78 0.44 6.70
CA HIS A 284 -6.72 0.55 5.59
C HIS A 284 -7.87 1.49 5.90
N GLU A 285 -8.16 2.37 4.95
CA GLU A 285 -9.44 3.06 4.88
C GLU A 285 -10.55 2.09 4.37
N ARG A 286 -11.79 2.54 4.39
CA ARG A 286 -12.99 1.73 4.14
C ARG A 286 -13.06 1.01 2.80
N ASP A 287 -12.40 1.52 1.76
CA ASP A 287 -12.41 0.92 0.42
C ASP A 287 -11.34 -0.16 0.25
N GLN A 288 -10.43 -0.29 1.23
CA GLN A 288 -9.27 -1.18 1.19
C GLN A 288 -8.51 -1.03 -0.14
N ASN A 289 -8.02 0.18 -0.39
CA ASN A 289 -7.23 0.46 -1.57
C ASN A 289 -5.83 -0.15 -1.42
N VAL A 290 -5.51 -1.13 -2.25
CA VAL A 290 -4.21 -1.78 -2.33
C VAL A 290 -3.71 -1.69 -3.78
N ALA A 291 -2.60 -1.01 -4.00
CA ALA A 291 -2.02 -0.80 -5.33
C ALA A 291 -3.01 -0.20 -6.36
N GLY A 292 -3.91 0.67 -5.90
CA GLY A 292 -4.97 1.28 -6.73
C GLY A 292 -6.20 0.39 -6.95
N VAL A 293 -6.25 -0.78 -6.33
CA VAL A 293 -7.42 -1.68 -6.36
C VAL A 293 -8.25 -1.44 -5.11
N LYS A 294 -9.42 -0.84 -5.26
CA LYS A 294 -10.38 -0.59 -4.19
C LYS A 294 -11.24 -1.84 -3.98
N VAL A 295 -10.70 -2.81 -3.24
CA VAL A 295 -11.31 -4.14 -3.10
C VAL A 295 -12.74 -4.03 -2.53
N PHE A 296 -12.91 -3.30 -1.44
CA PHE A 296 -14.20 -3.21 -0.75
C PHE A 296 -15.20 -2.29 -1.42
N ALA A 297 -14.74 -1.23 -2.09
CA ALA A 297 -15.63 -0.42 -2.92
C ALA A 297 -16.28 -1.28 -4.01
N GLN A 298 -15.49 -2.09 -4.73
CA GLN A 298 -16.00 -2.96 -5.81
C GLN A 298 -16.93 -4.06 -5.29
N ILE A 299 -16.64 -4.65 -4.13
CA ILE A 299 -17.56 -5.61 -3.49
C ILE A 299 -18.89 -4.92 -3.13
N ALA A 300 -18.84 -3.71 -2.56
CA ALA A 300 -20.06 -2.96 -2.23
C ALA A 300 -20.84 -2.54 -3.48
N GLU A 301 -20.15 -2.06 -4.53
CA GLU A 301 -20.76 -1.73 -5.82
C GLU A 301 -21.47 -2.93 -6.46
N HIS A 302 -20.92 -4.13 -6.29
CA HIS A 302 -21.49 -5.35 -6.83
C HIS A 302 -22.65 -5.88 -5.98
N LEU A 303 -22.50 -5.95 -4.64
CA LEU A 303 -23.50 -6.56 -3.76
C LEU A 303 -24.72 -5.66 -3.54
N THR A 304 -24.55 -4.33 -3.50
CA THR A 304 -25.63 -3.42 -3.14
C THR A 304 -26.79 -3.47 -4.14
N PRO A 305 -26.58 -3.40 -5.46
CA PRO A 305 -27.68 -3.56 -6.44
C PRO A 305 -28.35 -4.93 -6.35
N GLN A 306 -27.62 -5.93 -5.85
CA GLN A 306 -28.15 -7.27 -5.62
C GLN A 306 -29.02 -7.39 -4.35
N GLY A 307 -29.33 -6.28 -3.68
CA GLY A 307 -30.25 -6.20 -2.55
C GLY A 307 -29.64 -6.45 -1.17
N PHE A 308 -28.34 -6.20 -1.02
CA PHE A 308 -27.64 -6.21 0.26
C PHE A 308 -27.35 -4.80 0.75
N ALA A 309 -27.52 -4.54 2.03
CA ALA A 309 -26.87 -3.40 2.68
C ALA A 309 -25.39 -3.75 2.93
N VAL A 310 -24.46 -2.87 2.57
CA VAL A 310 -23.03 -3.12 2.75
C VAL A 310 -22.39 -2.01 3.57
N LEU A 311 -21.83 -2.38 4.71
CA LEU A 311 -21.08 -1.48 5.58
C LEU A 311 -19.58 -1.75 5.41
N ARG A 312 -18.84 -0.71 5.03
CA ARG A 312 -17.39 -0.66 5.06
C ARG A 312 -16.93 0.53 5.88
N TYR A 313 -15.87 0.39 6.66
CA TYR A 313 -15.44 1.41 7.62
C TYR A 313 -13.93 1.57 7.64
N ASP A 314 -13.48 2.78 7.98
CA ASP A 314 -12.06 3.07 8.19
C ASP A 314 -11.60 2.37 9.48
N LYS A 315 -10.50 1.63 9.44
CA LYS A 315 -9.90 1.06 10.67
C LYS A 315 -9.65 2.16 11.69
N ARG A 316 -9.64 1.82 12.99
CA ARG A 316 -9.31 2.80 14.07
C ARG A 316 -8.00 3.51 13.78
N GLY A 317 -7.96 4.83 14.01
CA GLY A 317 -6.82 5.70 13.71
C GLY A 317 -6.57 5.93 12.22
N VAL A 318 -7.52 5.55 11.35
CA VAL A 318 -7.41 5.62 9.89
C VAL A 318 -8.55 6.46 9.32
N GLY A 319 -8.30 7.23 8.25
CA GLY A 319 -9.31 8.02 7.59
C GLY A 319 -10.00 9.00 8.53
N ARG A 320 -11.32 8.81 8.70
CA ARG A 320 -12.15 9.62 9.61
C ARG A 320 -12.47 8.91 10.93
N SER A 321 -11.96 7.68 11.14
CA SER A 321 -12.12 6.94 12.39
C SER A 321 -11.18 7.46 13.47
N GLY A 322 -11.70 7.59 14.68
CA GLY A 322 -10.94 7.92 15.87
C GLY A 322 -10.04 6.77 16.35
N GLY A 323 -9.31 7.03 17.43
CA GLY A 323 -8.40 6.04 18.02
C GLY A 323 -6.98 6.13 17.44
N ARG A 324 -6.19 5.09 17.69
CA ARG A 324 -4.79 4.99 17.23
C ARG A 324 -4.53 3.62 16.65
N TYR A 325 -4.07 3.59 15.40
CA TYR A 325 -3.74 2.34 14.70
C TYR A 325 -2.48 1.68 15.28
N GLU A 326 -1.45 2.48 15.61
CA GLU A 326 -0.12 2.02 16.01
C GLU A 326 -0.12 1.24 17.33
N THR A 327 -1.11 1.45 18.18
CA THR A 327 -1.26 0.76 19.48
C THR A 327 -2.35 -0.31 19.47
N ALA A 328 -3.08 -0.45 18.37
CA ALA A 328 -4.17 -1.41 18.24
C ALA A 328 -3.66 -2.85 18.06
N THR A 329 -4.50 -3.81 18.37
CA THR A 329 -4.29 -5.25 18.19
C THR A 329 -5.35 -5.83 17.27
N THR A 330 -5.19 -7.07 16.82
CA THR A 330 -6.22 -7.79 16.06
C THR A 330 -7.51 -7.97 16.90
N TYR A 331 -7.40 -8.03 18.22
CA TYR A 331 -8.58 -8.06 19.12
C TYR A 331 -9.32 -6.73 19.15
N ASP A 332 -8.62 -5.61 19.13
CA ASP A 332 -9.25 -4.28 19.01
C ASP A 332 -10.00 -4.13 17.67
N PHE A 333 -9.46 -4.69 16.59
CA PHE A 333 -10.16 -4.72 15.29
C PHE A 333 -11.40 -5.64 15.36
N ALA A 334 -11.36 -6.71 16.15
CA ALA A 334 -12.55 -7.54 16.36
C ALA A 334 -13.63 -6.80 17.17
N ASP A 335 -13.26 -6.00 18.16
CA ASP A 335 -14.20 -5.15 18.91
C ASP A 335 -14.83 -4.07 18.01
N ASP A 336 -14.05 -3.51 17.07
CA ASP A 336 -14.55 -2.56 16.05
C ASP A 336 -15.54 -3.24 15.09
N ALA A 337 -15.22 -4.41 14.60
CA ALA A 337 -16.11 -5.18 13.72
C ALA A 337 -17.40 -5.59 14.46
N GLN A 338 -17.30 -5.95 15.74
CA GLN A 338 -18.48 -6.20 16.58
C GLN A 338 -19.33 -4.94 16.79
N ALA A 339 -18.69 -3.76 16.91
CA ALA A 339 -19.39 -2.49 16.97
C ALA A 339 -20.14 -2.19 15.67
N ALA A 340 -19.53 -2.49 14.51
CA ALA A 340 -20.18 -2.38 13.20
C ALA A 340 -21.42 -3.29 13.09
N VAL A 341 -21.35 -4.52 13.61
CA VAL A 341 -22.51 -5.42 13.68
C VAL A 341 -23.62 -4.84 14.56
N ARG A 342 -23.27 -4.33 15.77
CA ARG A 342 -24.24 -3.67 16.66
C ARG A 342 -24.91 -2.47 16.00
N PHE A 343 -24.12 -1.65 15.29
CA PHE A 343 -24.63 -0.51 14.55
C PHE A 343 -25.67 -0.93 13.50
N LEU A 344 -25.38 -1.96 12.70
CA LEU A 344 -26.34 -2.46 11.71
C LEU A 344 -27.61 -3.04 12.35
N ARG A 345 -27.51 -3.79 13.45
CA ARG A 345 -28.65 -4.35 14.16
C ARG A 345 -29.61 -3.30 14.72
N ALA A 346 -29.10 -2.13 15.05
CA ALA A 346 -29.90 -1.03 15.58
C ALA A 346 -30.64 -0.23 14.49
N ARG A 347 -30.43 -0.54 13.21
CA ARG A 347 -31.01 0.22 12.11
C ARG A 347 -32.33 -0.38 11.63
N PRO A 348 -33.37 0.43 11.44
CA PRO A 348 -34.68 -0.07 11.02
C PRO A 348 -34.67 -0.65 9.58
N GLU A 349 -33.71 -0.23 8.74
CA GLU A 349 -33.58 -0.72 7.38
C GLU A 349 -32.98 -2.13 7.29
N ILE A 350 -32.37 -2.65 8.38
CA ILE A 350 -31.59 -3.88 8.40
C ILE A 350 -32.33 -4.99 9.14
N ALA A 351 -32.31 -6.19 8.58
CA ALA A 351 -32.76 -7.40 9.27
C ALA A 351 -31.67 -7.84 10.28
N PRO A 352 -31.91 -7.71 11.60
CA PRO A 352 -30.89 -7.91 12.61
C PRO A 352 -30.38 -9.36 12.72
N ASP A 353 -31.14 -10.32 12.23
CA ASP A 353 -30.84 -11.74 12.14
C ASP A 353 -30.23 -12.18 10.79
N ARG A 354 -30.05 -11.25 9.84
CA ARG A 354 -29.51 -11.51 8.50
C ARG A 354 -28.26 -10.70 8.22
N ILE A 355 -27.28 -10.76 9.13
CA ILE A 355 -25.99 -10.07 9.00
C ILE A 355 -24.88 -11.09 8.79
N ALA A 356 -24.06 -10.85 7.77
CA ALA A 356 -22.83 -11.60 7.50
C ALA A 356 -21.58 -10.73 7.67
N LEU A 357 -20.46 -11.39 7.94
CA LEU A 357 -19.12 -10.77 7.90
C LEU A 357 -18.36 -11.29 6.69
N ILE A 358 -17.65 -10.41 6.02
CA ILE A 358 -16.67 -10.73 4.99
C ILE A 358 -15.34 -10.17 5.45
N GLY A 359 -14.38 -11.04 5.76
CA GLY A 359 -13.04 -10.66 6.18
C GLY A 359 -12.01 -11.02 5.11
N HIS A 360 -11.15 -10.06 4.76
CA HIS A 360 -10.04 -10.26 3.82
C HIS A 360 -8.71 -10.36 4.57
N SER A 361 -7.90 -11.39 4.27
CA SER A 361 -6.57 -11.58 4.87
C SER A 361 -6.65 -11.61 6.41
N GLU A 362 -5.95 -10.76 7.17
CA GLU A 362 -6.15 -10.61 8.61
C GLU A 362 -7.61 -10.35 8.99
N GLY A 363 -8.36 -9.66 8.15
CA GLY A 363 -9.79 -9.42 8.37
C GLY A 363 -10.61 -10.72 8.48
N ALA A 364 -10.14 -11.82 7.87
CA ALA A 364 -10.75 -13.14 8.07
C ALA A 364 -10.55 -13.65 9.50
N ILE A 365 -9.37 -13.39 10.12
CA ILE A 365 -9.13 -13.71 11.54
C ILE A 365 -10.04 -12.86 12.43
N VAL A 366 -10.14 -11.57 12.13
CA VAL A 366 -11.05 -10.65 12.84
C VAL A 366 -12.50 -11.14 12.75
N ALA A 367 -12.95 -11.54 11.56
CA ALA A 367 -14.29 -12.07 11.35
C ALA A 367 -14.52 -13.38 12.14
N LEU A 368 -13.54 -14.28 12.21
CA LEU A 368 -13.58 -15.48 13.05
C LEU A 368 -13.69 -15.14 14.54
N LEU A 369 -12.91 -14.15 15.03
CA LEU A 369 -12.98 -13.69 16.43
C LEU A 369 -14.36 -13.16 16.79
N VAL A 370 -14.98 -12.38 15.90
CA VAL A 370 -16.34 -11.87 16.09
C VAL A 370 -17.35 -13.01 16.07
N ALA A 371 -17.29 -13.90 15.07
CA ALA A 371 -18.23 -15.01 14.94
C ALA A 371 -18.15 -16.00 16.11
N ALA A 372 -16.96 -16.19 16.70
CA ALA A 372 -16.76 -17.00 17.91
C ALA A 372 -17.38 -16.38 19.18
N ARG A 373 -17.67 -15.06 19.18
CA ARG A 373 -18.30 -14.32 20.29
C ARG A 373 -19.79 -14.06 20.05
N ASP A 374 -20.22 -14.11 18.79
CA ASP A 374 -21.57 -13.74 18.37
C ASP A 374 -22.23 -14.87 17.53
N PRO A 375 -22.85 -15.87 18.19
CA PRO A 375 -23.48 -16.99 17.48
C PRO A 375 -24.74 -16.61 16.70
N SER A 376 -25.20 -15.38 16.79
CA SER A 376 -26.37 -14.88 16.05
C SER A 376 -26.01 -14.31 14.68
N LEU A 377 -24.72 -14.29 14.30
CA LEU A 377 -24.30 -14.00 12.93
C LEU A 377 -24.84 -15.05 11.96
N ARG A 378 -25.35 -14.58 10.83
CA ARG A 378 -26.03 -15.45 9.88
C ARG A 378 -25.08 -16.21 8.96
N ALA A 379 -23.93 -15.62 8.61
CA ALA A 379 -22.97 -16.20 7.70
C ALA A 379 -21.58 -15.54 7.84
N LEU A 380 -20.55 -16.26 7.43
CA LEU A 380 -19.16 -15.83 7.50
C LEU A 380 -18.44 -16.12 6.17
N VAL A 381 -17.71 -15.13 5.63
CA VAL A 381 -16.88 -15.29 4.45
C VAL A 381 -15.43 -14.98 4.79
N LEU A 382 -14.55 -15.93 4.54
CA LEU A 382 -13.11 -15.83 4.71
C LEU A 382 -12.46 -15.68 3.33
N MET A 383 -12.02 -14.47 3.01
CA MET A 383 -11.35 -14.15 1.76
C MET A 383 -9.83 -14.16 1.97
N ALA A 384 -9.10 -15.07 1.34
CA ALA A 384 -7.65 -15.19 1.44
C ALA A 384 -7.17 -15.15 2.91
N GLY A 385 -7.88 -15.86 3.79
CA GLY A 385 -7.65 -15.86 5.23
C GLY A 385 -6.55 -16.85 5.64
N PRO A 386 -5.60 -16.46 6.52
CA PRO A 386 -4.59 -17.38 7.04
C PRO A 386 -5.22 -18.35 8.04
N ALA A 387 -4.92 -19.65 7.87
CA ALA A 387 -5.39 -20.71 8.78
C ALA A 387 -4.36 -21.01 9.89
N THR A 388 -3.09 -20.77 9.64
CA THR A 388 -2.00 -21.01 10.60
C THR A 388 -1.72 -19.75 11.44
N SER A 389 -0.76 -19.85 12.36
CA SER A 389 -0.36 -18.69 13.16
C SER A 389 0.29 -17.60 12.30
N GLY A 390 0.23 -16.35 12.77
CA GLY A 390 0.93 -15.25 12.11
C GLY A 390 2.44 -15.48 11.98
N GLU A 391 3.04 -16.21 12.92
CA GLU A 391 4.44 -16.65 12.84
C GLU A 391 4.68 -17.52 11.60
N GLU A 392 3.87 -18.55 11.39
CA GLU A 392 3.97 -19.47 10.25
C GLU A 392 3.75 -18.72 8.94
N VAL A 393 2.72 -17.89 8.86
CA VAL A 393 2.44 -17.06 7.68
C VAL A 393 3.63 -16.16 7.31
N ILE A 394 4.22 -15.47 8.29
CA ILE A 394 5.37 -14.59 8.06
C ILE A 394 6.59 -15.39 7.57
N LEU A 395 6.84 -16.58 8.12
CA LEU A 395 7.94 -17.43 7.68
C LEU A 395 7.72 -17.96 6.25
N GLU A 396 6.50 -18.32 5.88
CA GLU A 396 6.15 -18.73 4.52
C GLU A 396 6.34 -17.58 3.51
N GLN A 397 5.83 -16.40 3.84
CA GLN A 397 6.03 -15.19 3.02
C GLN A 397 7.51 -14.87 2.86
N GLN A 398 8.28 -14.96 3.95
CA GLN A 398 9.72 -14.70 3.92
C GLN A 398 10.46 -15.73 3.05
N ALA A 399 10.13 -17.00 3.18
CA ALA A 399 10.72 -18.06 2.35
C ALA A 399 10.45 -17.84 0.85
N TYR A 400 9.23 -17.43 0.52
CA TYR A 400 8.84 -17.10 -0.85
C TYR A 400 9.59 -15.86 -1.38
N LEU A 401 9.62 -14.78 -0.62
CA LEU A 401 10.30 -13.53 -1.01
C LEU A 401 11.81 -13.73 -1.24
N LEU A 402 12.42 -14.62 -0.47
CA LEU A 402 13.86 -14.90 -0.55
C LEU A 402 14.21 -16.07 -1.48
N ARG A 403 13.24 -16.65 -2.21
CA ARG A 403 13.42 -17.87 -3.02
C ARG A 403 14.53 -17.79 -4.08
N ASN A 404 14.80 -16.59 -4.57
CA ASN A 404 15.81 -16.35 -5.61
C ASN A 404 17.20 -15.98 -5.07
N LEU A 405 17.36 -15.88 -3.73
CA LEU A 405 18.67 -15.62 -3.12
C LEU A 405 19.51 -16.90 -3.03
N PRO A 406 20.86 -16.76 -3.00
CA PRO A 406 21.75 -17.87 -2.65
C PRO A 406 21.34 -18.51 -1.32
N GLU A 407 21.48 -19.83 -1.23
CA GLU A 407 21.02 -20.62 -0.06
C GLU A 407 21.54 -20.07 1.27
N LYS A 408 22.82 -19.71 1.34
CA LYS A 408 23.43 -19.15 2.55
C LYS A 408 22.72 -17.87 2.99
N ASP A 409 22.52 -16.93 2.08
CA ASP A 409 21.91 -15.63 2.37
C ASP A 409 20.44 -15.81 2.79
N ARG A 410 19.75 -16.74 2.14
CA ARG A 410 18.37 -17.10 2.47
C ARG A 410 18.27 -17.65 3.89
N GLN A 411 19.13 -18.59 4.25
CA GLN A 411 19.14 -19.18 5.60
C GLN A 411 19.47 -18.15 6.68
N GLU A 412 20.44 -17.29 6.46
CA GLU A 412 20.81 -16.22 7.40
C GLU A 412 19.63 -15.27 7.65
N ARG A 413 18.90 -14.86 6.59
CA ARG A 413 17.74 -13.97 6.71
C ARG A 413 16.55 -14.64 7.39
N ILE A 414 16.29 -15.93 7.10
CA ILE A 414 15.25 -16.71 7.79
C ILE A 414 15.60 -16.89 9.27
N ALA A 415 16.86 -17.15 9.60
CA ALA A 415 17.30 -17.26 10.98
C ALA A 415 17.12 -15.95 11.75
N LEU A 416 17.43 -14.81 11.14
CA LEU A 416 17.18 -13.50 11.72
C LEU A 416 15.68 -13.25 11.92
N GLN A 417 14.85 -13.59 10.92
CA GLN A 417 13.39 -13.47 11.05
C GLN A 417 12.83 -14.28 12.22
N LYS A 418 13.33 -15.51 12.41
CA LYS A 418 12.95 -16.36 13.57
C LYS A 418 13.33 -15.71 14.90
N LYS A 419 14.51 -15.06 15.00
CA LYS A 419 14.90 -14.30 16.20
C LYS A 419 13.95 -13.12 16.46
N ILE A 420 13.56 -12.37 15.42
CA ILE A 420 12.60 -11.27 15.52
C ILE A 420 11.24 -11.78 16.02
N LEU A 421 10.75 -12.88 15.46
CA LEU A 421 9.47 -13.49 15.86
C LEU A 421 9.52 -13.97 17.32
N GLU A 422 10.61 -14.59 17.76
CA GLU A 422 10.79 -14.99 19.14
C GLU A 422 10.87 -13.78 20.10
N ALA A 423 11.60 -12.74 19.70
CA ALA A 423 11.66 -11.49 20.47
C ALA A 423 10.30 -10.82 20.57
N ALA A 424 9.52 -10.80 19.47
CA ALA A 424 8.15 -10.27 19.49
C ALA A 424 7.22 -11.05 20.44
N LYS A 425 7.35 -12.38 20.50
CA LYS A 425 6.58 -13.24 21.42
C LYS A 425 6.97 -13.06 22.88
N THR A 426 8.27 -12.97 23.18
CA THR A 426 8.79 -13.06 24.54
C THR A 426 9.19 -11.70 25.13
N ASP A 427 9.29 -10.68 24.31
CA ASP A 427 9.86 -9.35 24.63
C ASP A 427 11.34 -9.39 25.07
N ARG A 428 12.08 -10.40 24.60
CA ARG A 428 13.48 -10.61 24.95
C ARG A 428 14.36 -10.69 23.69
N GLY A 429 15.64 -10.34 23.81
CA GLY A 429 16.62 -10.47 22.72
C GLY A 429 16.67 -9.29 21.75
N TRP A 430 15.92 -8.24 21.97
CA TRP A 430 15.88 -7.07 21.09
C TRP A 430 17.23 -6.36 20.93
N GLU A 431 18.06 -6.31 21.99
CA GLU A 431 19.39 -5.69 21.93
C GLU A 431 20.33 -6.39 20.95
N GLU A 432 20.27 -7.74 20.86
CA GLU A 432 21.05 -8.51 19.91
C GLU A 432 20.58 -8.25 18.48
N ILE A 433 19.26 -8.22 18.28
CA ILE A 433 18.65 -7.92 16.97
C ILE A 433 19.03 -6.51 16.52
N GLU A 434 18.90 -5.50 17.39
CA GLU A 434 19.26 -4.12 17.05
C GLU A 434 20.74 -3.94 16.69
N ARG A 435 21.63 -4.70 17.32
CA ARG A 435 23.06 -4.69 16.94
C ARG A 435 23.31 -5.28 15.56
N ALA A 436 22.48 -6.21 15.11
CA ALA A 436 22.56 -6.79 13.78
C ALA A 436 22.00 -5.88 12.68
N PHE A 437 21.24 -4.83 13.05
CA PHE A 437 20.68 -3.85 12.09
C PHE A 437 21.53 -2.58 12.07
N PRO A 438 21.82 -2.03 10.89
CA PRO A 438 22.42 -0.71 10.79
C PRO A 438 21.46 0.34 11.40
N PRO A 439 22.00 1.41 12.03
CA PRO A 439 21.19 2.38 12.75
C PRO A 439 19.98 2.91 11.99
N GLU A 440 20.14 3.18 10.70
CA GLU A 440 19.11 3.66 9.79
C GLU A 440 17.98 2.66 9.53
N ALA A 441 18.24 1.36 9.66
CA ALA A 441 17.25 0.30 9.45
C ALA A 441 16.50 -0.08 10.74
N ARG A 442 16.92 0.39 11.92
CA ARG A 442 16.30 0.04 13.21
C ARG A 442 14.86 0.51 13.33
N ALA A 443 14.50 1.59 12.63
CA ALA A 443 13.12 2.06 12.58
C ALA A 443 12.15 1.00 12.03
N SER A 444 12.61 0.10 11.15
CA SER A 444 11.80 -1.01 10.62
C SER A 444 11.39 -2.02 11.69
N LEU A 445 12.12 -2.11 12.81
CA LEU A 445 11.79 -2.98 13.93
C LEU A 445 10.60 -2.49 14.76
N ALA A 446 10.16 -1.23 14.57
CA ALA A 446 9.03 -0.67 15.31
C ALA A 446 7.74 -1.47 15.08
N VAL A 447 7.51 -1.95 13.85
CA VAL A 447 6.36 -2.80 13.54
C VAL A 447 6.45 -4.14 14.28
N ALA A 448 7.63 -4.77 14.30
CA ALA A 448 7.84 -6.04 14.99
C ALA A 448 7.69 -5.93 16.52
N ARG A 449 7.85 -4.71 17.08
CA ARG A 449 7.63 -4.41 18.50
C ARG A 449 6.21 -3.95 18.83
N SER A 450 5.37 -3.75 17.82
CA SER A 450 4.01 -3.27 18.05
C SER A 450 3.16 -4.28 18.80
N PRO A 451 2.16 -3.83 19.58
CA PRO A 451 1.18 -4.71 20.21
C PRO A 451 0.47 -5.61 19.20
N TRP A 452 0.12 -5.05 18.02
CA TRP A 452 -0.48 -5.79 16.92
C TRP A 452 0.37 -7.00 16.51
N PHE A 453 1.66 -6.80 16.21
CA PHE A 453 2.53 -7.86 15.73
C PHE A 453 2.68 -8.98 16.75
N ARG A 454 2.86 -8.61 18.04
CA ARG A 454 2.95 -9.55 19.16
C ARG A 454 1.72 -10.47 19.27
N GLU A 455 0.53 -9.91 19.13
CA GLU A 455 -0.71 -10.69 19.19
C GLU A 455 -0.92 -11.49 17.90
N PHE A 456 -0.68 -10.90 16.73
CA PHE A 456 -0.85 -11.54 15.44
C PHE A 456 -0.01 -12.83 15.31
N VAL A 457 1.26 -12.81 15.73
CA VAL A 457 2.14 -14.00 15.65
C VAL A 457 1.69 -15.15 16.56
N ARG A 458 0.90 -14.86 17.59
CA ARG A 458 0.37 -15.86 18.56
C ARG A 458 -0.98 -16.42 18.18
N LEU A 459 -1.76 -15.70 17.37
CA LEU A 459 -3.12 -16.11 17.02
C LEU A 459 -3.15 -17.48 16.34
N ARG A 460 -4.17 -18.27 16.69
CA ARG A 460 -4.40 -19.62 16.16
C ARG A 460 -5.80 -19.67 15.52
N PRO A 461 -5.96 -19.28 14.25
CA PRO A 461 -7.27 -19.13 13.61
C PRO A 461 -8.11 -20.40 13.61
N LEU A 462 -7.49 -21.58 13.36
CA LEU A 462 -8.20 -22.86 13.37
C LEU A 462 -8.85 -23.19 14.72
N ALA A 463 -8.28 -22.75 15.84
CA ALA A 463 -8.87 -22.97 17.14
C ALA A 463 -10.20 -22.22 17.34
N LEU A 464 -10.40 -21.11 16.60
CA LEU A 464 -11.64 -20.33 16.68
C LEU A 464 -12.84 -21.06 16.05
N LEU A 465 -12.58 -21.96 15.11
CA LEU A 465 -13.63 -22.73 14.44
C LEU A 465 -14.51 -23.50 15.43
N GLU A 466 -14.01 -23.87 16.61
CA GLU A 466 -14.78 -24.60 17.65
C GLU A 466 -16.04 -23.91 18.11
N ARG A 467 -16.08 -22.63 18.06
CA ARG A 467 -17.13 -21.79 18.58
C ARG A 467 -18.11 -21.30 17.52
N LEU A 468 -17.87 -21.65 16.25
CA LEU A 468 -18.68 -21.13 15.15
C LEU A 468 -20.00 -21.86 15.03
N ALA A 469 -21.06 -21.11 14.75
CA ALA A 469 -22.44 -21.62 14.64
C ALA A 469 -23.09 -21.29 13.28
N CYS A 470 -22.43 -20.48 12.42
CA CYS A 470 -22.97 -20.05 11.13
C CYS A 470 -22.27 -20.72 9.95
N PRO A 471 -22.92 -20.80 8.76
CA PRO A 471 -22.30 -21.24 7.53
C PRO A 471 -21.07 -20.41 7.16
N ILE A 472 -20.07 -21.07 6.54
CA ILE A 472 -18.78 -20.46 6.20
C ILE A 472 -18.49 -20.64 4.72
N LEU A 473 -18.14 -19.55 4.03
CA LEU A 473 -17.53 -19.57 2.70
C LEU A 473 -16.06 -19.23 2.79
N ILE A 474 -15.21 -20.05 2.17
CA ILE A 474 -13.77 -19.84 2.07
C ILE A 474 -13.44 -19.55 0.61
N LEU A 475 -12.93 -18.36 0.34
CA LEU A 475 -12.52 -17.92 -1.01
C LEU A 475 -11.01 -17.70 -1.03
N GLN A 476 -10.35 -18.25 -2.05
CA GLN A 476 -8.89 -18.21 -2.13
C GLN A 476 -8.40 -18.01 -3.57
N GLY A 477 -7.41 -17.15 -3.77
CA GLY A 477 -6.68 -17.06 -5.03
C GLY A 477 -5.67 -18.20 -5.17
N GLY A 478 -5.67 -18.90 -6.31
CA GLY A 478 -4.72 -20.00 -6.57
C GLY A 478 -3.28 -19.53 -6.79
N LYS A 479 -3.12 -18.23 -7.15
CA LYS A 479 -1.83 -17.54 -7.28
C LYS A 479 -1.55 -16.57 -6.15
N ASP A 480 -2.19 -16.75 -5.00
CA ASP A 480 -1.93 -15.94 -3.82
C ASP A 480 -0.56 -16.31 -3.22
N THR A 481 0.34 -15.33 -3.16
CA THR A 481 1.70 -15.46 -2.60
C THR A 481 1.85 -14.79 -1.24
N GLN A 482 0.77 -14.25 -0.69
CA GLN A 482 0.73 -13.68 0.66
C GLN A 482 0.09 -14.63 1.67
N VAL A 483 -1.03 -15.24 1.29
CA VAL A 483 -1.68 -16.33 2.02
C VAL A 483 -1.87 -17.48 1.02
N PHE A 484 -1.01 -18.48 1.11
CA PHE A 484 -0.98 -19.56 0.11
C PHE A 484 -2.25 -20.40 0.09
N PRO A 485 -2.60 -21.02 -1.06
CA PRO A 485 -3.85 -21.77 -1.22
C PRO A 485 -4.09 -22.88 -0.19
N HIS A 486 -3.02 -23.48 0.34
CA HIS A 486 -3.13 -24.54 1.36
C HIS A 486 -3.79 -24.08 2.67
N HIS A 487 -3.87 -22.77 2.95
CA HIS A 487 -4.61 -22.24 4.09
C HIS A 487 -6.12 -22.48 3.92
N ALA A 488 -6.67 -22.29 2.72
CA ALA A 488 -8.07 -22.61 2.43
C ALA A 488 -8.35 -24.11 2.62
N GLU A 489 -7.43 -24.96 2.19
CA GLU A 489 -7.50 -26.41 2.38
C GLU A 489 -7.42 -26.80 3.87
N ALA A 490 -6.58 -26.10 4.65
CA ALA A 490 -6.47 -26.33 6.09
C ALA A 490 -7.77 -25.97 6.83
N PHE A 491 -8.42 -24.87 6.47
CA PHE A 491 -9.75 -24.54 6.97
C PHE A 491 -10.77 -25.61 6.59
N ALA A 492 -10.77 -26.06 5.33
CA ALA A 492 -11.70 -27.10 4.86
C ALA A 492 -11.57 -28.39 5.67
N ARG A 493 -10.33 -28.92 5.81
CA ARG A 493 -10.06 -30.12 6.61
C ARG A 493 -10.54 -29.98 8.06
N ALA A 494 -10.23 -28.85 8.70
CA ALA A 494 -10.63 -28.61 10.07
C ALA A 494 -12.13 -28.49 10.25
N LEU A 495 -12.87 -27.94 9.28
CA LEU A 495 -14.32 -27.85 9.28
C LEU A 495 -15.00 -29.21 9.00
N GLU A 496 -14.43 -30.01 8.10
CA GLU A 496 -14.88 -31.37 7.79
C GLU A 496 -14.76 -32.29 9.01
N GLU A 497 -13.59 -32.30 9.67
CA GLU A 497 -13.34 -33.08 10.88
C GLU A 497 -14.34 -32.77 12.01
N ARG A 498 -14.85 -31.54 12.02
CA ARG A 498 -15.78 -31.07 13.04
C ARG A 498 -17.23 -31.38 12.74
N GLY A 499 -17.62 -31.31 11.46
CA GLY A 499 -18.99 -31.63 11.01
C GLY A 499 -20.12 -30.77 11.62
N LYS A 500 -19.78 -29.60 12.20
CA LYS A 500 -20.76 -28.80 12.99
C LYS A 500 -21.52 -27.75 12.18
N VAL A 501 -20.89 -27.17 11.17
CA VAL A 501 -21.46 -26.07 10.38
C VAL A 501 -21.27 -26.33 8.88
N PRO A 502 -22.23 -25.93 8.05
CA PRO A 502 -22.06 -26.00 6.60
C PRO A 502 -20.89 -25.10 6.16
N TYR A 503 -20.08 -25.59 5.23
CA TYR A 503 -19.03 -24.78 4.61
C TYR A 503 -18.92 -25.06 3.12
N GLU A 504 -18.39 -24.10 2.40
CA GLU A 504 -18.02 -24.20 0.98
C GLU A 504 -16.64 -23.59 0.77
N VAL A 505 -15.85 -24.17 -0.13
CA VAL A 505 -14.52 -23.68 -0.48
C VAL A 505 -14.45 -23.47 -1.97
N LYS A 506 -13.96 -22.31 -2.39
CA LYS A 506 -13.68 -22.04 -3.78
C LYS A 506 -12.28 -21.46 -3.92
N ILE A 507 -11.43 -22.18 -4.64
CA ILE A 507 -10.09 -21.71 -5.05
C ILE A 507 -10.20 -21.29 -6.53
N PHE A 508 -9.75 -20.07 -6.83
CA PHE A 508 -9.73 -19.50 -8.18
C PHE A 508 -8.31 -19.61 -8.75
N PRO A 509 -8.00 -20.55 -9.64
CA PRO A 509 -6.63 -20.89 -10.03
C PRO A 509 -5.81 -19.74 -10.60
N GLY A 510 -6.47 -18.76 -11.25
CA GLY A 510 -5.83 -17.61 -11.91
C GLY A 510 -5.71 -16.36 -11.05
N LEU A 511 -6.27 -16.34 -9.82
CA LEU A 511 -6.39 -15.11 -9.05
C LEU A 511 -5.31 -14.98 -7.97
N ASN A 512 -4.88 -13.72 -7.74
CA ASN A 512 -3.95 -13.34 -6.66
C ASN A 512 -4.67 -13.10 -5.32
N HIS A 513 -3.94 -12.57 -4.33
CA HIS A 513 -4.45 -12.22 -3.00
C HIS A 513 -5.61 -11.19 -3.01
N LEU A 514 -5.67 -10.33 -4.03
CA LEU A 514 -6.74 -9.33 -4.21
C LEU A 514 -7.89 -9.82 -5.08
N PHE A 515 -7.92 -11.10 -5.45
CA PHE A 515 -8.91 -11.68 -6.37
C PHE A 515 -8.93 -11.03 -7.76
N GLN A 516 -7.74 -10.63 -8.24
CA GLN A 516 -7.51 -10.20 -9.61
C GLN A 516 -6.83 -11.30 -10.41
N GLN A 517 -7.05 -11.33 -11.71
CA GLN A 517 -6.26 -12.18 -12.62
C GLN A 517 -4.78 -11.83 -12.50
N ALA A 518 -3.92 -12.83 -12.44
CA ALA A 518 -2.48 -12.68 -12.25
C ALA A 518 -1.70 -13.70 -13.06
N GLU A 519 -0.46 -13.40 -13.40
CA GLU A 519 0.46 -14.35 -14.04
C GLU A 519 1.23 -15.15 -13.00
N THR A 520 1.85 -14.49 -12.03
CA THR A 520 2.63 -15.10 -10.96
C THR A 520 1.99 -14.94 -9.58
N GLY A 521 1.21 -13.88 -9.38
CA GLY A 521 0.64 -13.47 -8.11
C GLY A 521 1.61 -12.69 -7.20
N ASP A 522 2.81 -12.39 -7.69
CA ASP A 522 3.77 -11.55 -6.98
C ASP A 522 3.22 -10.14 -6.73
N LEU A 523 3.62 -9.55 -5.60
CA LEU A 523 3.26 -8.17 -5.24
C LEU A 523 3.62 -7.15 -6.33
N SER A 524 4.66 -7.43 -7.11
CA SER A 524 5.09 -6.60 -8.23
C SER A 524 4.10 -6.54 -9.39
N GLU A 525 3.12 -7.45 -9.43
CA GLU A 525 2.04 -7.46 -10.43
C GLU A 525 0.84 -6.59 -10.03
N TYR A 526 0.74 -6.23 -8.75
CA TYR A 526 -0.39 -5.45 -8.25
C TYR A 526 -0.44 -4.08 -8.94
N GLY A 527 -1.59 -3.77 -9.53
CA GLY A 527 -1.78 -2.54 -10.29
C GLY A 527 -1.30 -2.57 -11.75
N LYS A 528 -0.62 -3.64 -12.21
CA LYS A 528 -0.24 -3.80 -13.62
C LYS A 528 -1.40 -4.21 -14.50
N PHE A 529 -2.28 -5.05 -13.98
CA PHE A 529 -3.47 -5.53 -14.68
C PHE A 529 -4.67 -4.62 -14.45
N THR A 530 -5.84 -5.07 -14.90
CA THR A 530 -7.06 -4.31 -14.66
C THR A 530 -7.24 -4.10 -13.16
N LYS A 531 -7.57 -2.88 -12.74
CA LYS A 531 -7.88 -2.59 -11.32
C LYS A 531 -9.23 -3.17 -10.89
N ARG A 532 -9.71 -4.23 -11.56
CA ARG A 532 -11.01 -4.86 -11.34
C ARG A 532 -10.84 -6.20 -10.66
N LEU A 533 -11.75 -6.48 -9.74
CA LEU A 533 -11.94 -7.81 -9.18
C LEU A 533 -12.51 -8.74 -10.26
N ASP A 534 -12.18 -10.02 -10.13
CA ASP A 534 -12.67 -11.04 -11.05
C ASP A 534 -14.18 -11.20 -10.94
N SER A 535 -14.87 -11.37 -12.07
CA SER A 535 -16.32 -11.48 -12.12
C SER A 535 -16.83 -12.83 -11.57
N GLU A 536 -16.09 -13.93 -11.75
CA GLU A 536 -16.46 -15.23 -11.18
C GLU A 536 -16.39 -15.19 -9.64
N PHE A 537 -15.36 -14.50 -9.09
CA PHE A 537 -15.25 -14.28 -7.67
C PHE A 537 -16.47 -13.51 -7.12
N LEU A 538 -16.84 -12.39 -7.74
CA LEU A 538 -17.97 -11.57 -7.32
C LEU A 538 -19.30 -12.33 -7.42
N THR A 539 -19.49 -13.09 -8.48
CA THR A 539 -20.68 -13.93 -8.69
C THR A 539 -20.77 -15.02 -7.64
N THR A 540 -19.68 -15.76 -7.40
CA THR A 540 -19.63 -16.82 -6.36
C THR A 540 -19.99 -16.27 -4.98
N LEU A 541 -19.40 -15.12 -4.61
CA LEU A 541 -19.70 -14.44 -3.35
C LEU A 541 -21.20 -14.10 -3.24
N THR A 542 -21.76 -13.53 -4.29
CA THR A 542 -23.16 -13.09 -4.32
C THR A 542 -24.14 -14.26 -4.20
N GLU A 543 -23.96 -15.29 -5.01
CA GLU A 543 -24.83 -16.48 -5.00
C GLU A 543 -24.84 -17.15 -3.64
N TRP A 544 -23.67 -17.27 -3.01
CA TRP A 544 -23.57 -17.85 -1.68
C TRP A 544 -24.26 -16.99 -0.61
N LEU A 545 -24.05 -15.67 -0.63
CA LEU A 545 -24.73 -14.76 0.29
C LEU A 545 -26.26 -14.79 0.09
N GLN A 546 -26.74 -14.87 -1.14
CA GLN A 546 -28.16 -15.00 -1.43
C GLN A 546 -28.75 -16.28 -0.82
N LYS A 547 -28.02 -17.40 -0.91
CA LYS A 547 -28.41 -18.69 -0.34
C LYS A 547 -28.65 -18.61 1.16
N TYR A 548 -27.81 -17.90 1.90
CA TYR A 548 -27.84 -17.92 3.36
C TYR A 548 -28.51 -16.68 4.01
N LEU A 549 -28.52 -15.53 3.34
CA LEU A 549 -29.09 -14.31 3.90
C LEU A 549 -30.48 -13.97 3.35
N LYS A 550 -30.86 -14.44 2.14
CA LYS A 550 -32.17 -14.10 1.54
C LYS A 550 -33.23 -15.20 1.70
N ARG A 551 -32.84 -16.45 1.85
CA ARG A 551 -33.82 -17.54 2.12
C ARG A 551 -34.35 -17.39 3.53
N ARG A 552 -35.71 -17.36 3.62
CA ARG A 552 -36.44 -17.44 4.88
C ARG A 552 -36.39 -18.85 5.48
#